data_5d0035fb088790ec943149e16d8dab07
#
_entry.id   5d0035fb088790ec943149e16d8dab07
#
_cell.length_a   1.000
_cell.length_b   1.000
_cell.length_c   1.000
_cell.angle_alpha   90.00
_cell.angle_beta   90.00
_cell.angle_gamma   90.00
#
_symmetry.space_group_name_H-M   'P 1'
#
loop_
_entity.id
_entity.type
_entity.pdbx_description
1 polymer ?
#
loop_
_entity_poly.entity_id
_entity_poly.type
_entity_poly.pdbx_seq_one_letter_code
_entity_poly.pdbx_strand_id
1 'polypeptide(L)'
;MKYFAKNTADYSALNTGIFHICILVAILVCGFTGEVRAEKKSLLKRIEAYLDSGIINGVDSNYVTVPKKPWAVALKSDMDMLNLNVSSYDYDDDYNISLTNKIRIKPPVNASIGLWAGYRGSGFGYSLSLSDNGGFNFGLNMVTPRYVLNFKISRFSFRNVESSYIFNLTDVHETSVVDLDEEFMNMFLSSPMKIGTVMIDGYWVFNRKRFSMPAAYDQSTIQLRSAGSVIAGLMYYYQKYDYNNPKNFLFIINTDNVGLMKIYQGSIGLGYTYNWVPVRGMVVNAVVMPVLTLLNNIKASRYEIIHPDDDSLDGYDYISATTMNHLGDERHYGGVRLDVNLKLAISYNLKNWYFGVTGQRRHFRSEFNDITLKLTNWSVNASVGRRF
;
A
#
# COMPACT_ATOMS: atom_id res chain seq x y z
N MET A 1 3.13 -15.48 -33.19
CA MET A 1 3.30 -14.00 -33.32
C MET A 1 2.16 -13.12 -32.80
N LYS A 2 0.94 -13.63 -32.57
CA LYS A 2 -0.19 -12.84 -31.99
C LYS A 2 -0.16 -12.70 -30.45
N TYR A 3 0.64 -13.47 -29.72
CA TYR A 3 0.73 -13.43 -28.26
C TYR A 3 1.60 -12.31 -27.70
N PHE A 4 2.52 -11.76 -28.50
CA PHE A 4 3.39 -10.65 -28.06
C PHE A 4 2.68 -9.28 -28.08
N ALA A 5 1.65 -9.10 -28.91
CA ALA A 5 0.97 -7.81 -29.06
C ALA A 5 -0.04 -7.50 -27.93
N LYS A 6 -0.54 -8.51 -27.20
CA LYS A 6 -1.55 -8.30 -26.14
C LYS A 6 -0.95 -7.88 -24.79
N ASN A 7 0.29 -8.26 -24.53
CA ASN A 7 1.01 -7.83 -23.32
C ASN A 7 1.53 -6.38 -23.39
N THR A 8 1.74 -5.85 -24.58
CA THR A 8 2.20 -4.44 -24.75
C THR A 8 1.10 -3.43 -24.47
N ALA A 9 -0.19 -3.76 -24.66
CA ALA A 9 -1.30 -2.85 -24.40
C ALA A 9 -1.53 -2.61 -22.90
N ASP A 10 -1.35 -3.62 -22.05
CA ASP A 10 -1.47 -3.46 -20.58
C ASP A 10 -0.28 -2.69 -19.98
N TYR A 11 0.91 -2.82 -20.58
CA TYR A 11 2.07 -2.00 -20.20
C TYR A 11 1.89 -0.53 -20.60
N SER A 12 1.20 -0.25 -21.73
CA SER A 12 0.93 1.11 -22.17
C SER A 12 -0.09 1.82 -21.25
N ALA A 13 -1.12 1.12 -20.79
CA ALA A 13 -2.13 1.70 -19.89
C ALA A 13 -1.59 1.96 -18.47
N LEU A 14 -0.71 1.10 -17.96
CA LEU A 14 -0.02 1.32 -16.67
C LEU A 14 1.01 2.45 -16.80
N ASN A 15 1.78 2.47 -17.90
CA ASN A 15 2.74 3.54 -18.21
C ASN A 15 2.03 4.88 -18.43
N THR A 16 0.87 4.90 -19.11
CA THR A 16 0.09 6.13 -19.32
C THR A 16 -0.47 6.64 -17.99
N GLY A 17 -0.97 5.76 -17.13
CA GLY A 17 -1.45 6.13 -15.78
C GLY A 17 -0.33 6.69 -14.90
N ILE A 18 0.82 6.04 -14.85
CA ILE A 18 2.01 6.49 -14.10
C ILE A 18 2.53 7.81 -14.68
N PHE A 19 2.58 7.95 -16.00
CA PHE A 19 3.00 9.17 -16.68
C PHE A 19 2.08 10.35 -16.37
N HIS A 20 0.76 10.15 -16.36
CA HIS A 20 -0.21 11.20 -15.97
C HIS A 20 -0.09 11.55 -14.47
N ILE A 21 0.16 10.58 -13.60
CA ILE A 21 0.40 10.83 -12.17
C ILE A 21 1.72 11.57 -11.97
N CYS A 22 2.77 11.23 -12.69
CA CYS A 22 4.05 11.96 -12.66
C CYS A 22 3.89 13.39 -13.19
N ILE A 23 3.08 13.59 -14.23
CA ILE A 23 2.75 14.92 -14.76
C ILE A 23 1.89 15.70 -13.74
N LEU A 24 0.90 15.07 -13.10
CA LEU A 24 0.08 15.69 -12.04
C LEU A 24 0.93 16.09 -10.83
N VAL A 25 1.84 15.23 -10.40
CA VAL A 25 2.81 15.55 -9.34
C VAL A 25 3.76 16.67 -9.78
N ALA A 26 4.24 16.64 -11.02
CA ALA A 26 5.06 17.71 -11.58
C ALA A 26 4.28 19.02 -11.72
N ILE A 27 3.01 19.00 -12.12
CA ILE A 27 2.11 20.16 -12.21
C ILE A 27 1.78 20.68 -10.81
N LEU A 28 1.54 19.80 -9.81
CA LEU A 28 1.37 20.21 -8.41
C LEU A 28 2.65 20.86 -7.85
N VAL A 29 3.82 20.35 -8.21
CA VAL A 29 5.11 20.93 -7.83
C VAL A 29 5.36 22.25 -8.56
N CYS A 30 4.96 22.37 -9.84
CA CYS A 30 5.14 23.58 -10.66
C CYS A 30 4.01 24.60 -10.49
N GLY A 31 2.77 24.17 -10.18
CA GLY A 31 1.59 25.04 -10.11
C GLY A 31 1.53 25.96 -8.88
N PHE A 32 2.42 25.78 -7.89
CA PHE A 32 2.54 26.68 -6.74
C PHE A 32 3.56 27.80 -6.90
N THR A 33 4.11 28.01 -8.09
CA THR A 33 5.00 29.14 -8.34
C THR A 33 4.21 30.36 -8.77
N GLY A 34 3.66 31.08 -7.80
CA GLY A 34 3.34 32.49 -7.97
C GLY A 34 4.60 33.24 -8.41
N GLU A 35 4.43 34.18 -9.34
CA GLU A 35 5.45 34.97 -10.00
C GLU A 35 6.66 35.34 -9.14
N VAL A 36 7.82 34.83 -9.52
CA VAL A 36 9.12 35.42 -9.15
C VAL A 36 9.84 35.76 -10.45
N ARG A 37 9.83 37.05 -10.75
CA ARG A 37 10.71 37.69 -11.73
C ARG A 37 12.14 37.50 -11.23
N ALA A 38 12.98 36.86 -12.00
CA ALA A 38 14.41 37.15 -12.15
C ALA A 38 15.29 35.95 -12.47
N GLU A 39 16.39 36.19 -13.16
CA GLU A 39 17.59 35.39 -13.39
C GLU A 39 17.40 33.86 -13.61
N LYS A 40 17.98 33.37 -14.71
CA LYS A 40 18.07 31.95 -15.10
C LYS A 40 18.86 31.12 -14.05
N LYS A 41 18.33 30.99 -12.84
CA LYS A 41 18.83 29.99 -11.89
C LYS A 41 18.45 28.62 -12.42
N SER A 42 19.39 27.68 -12.38
CA SER A 42 19.14 26.26 -12.74
C SER A 42 17.92 25.77 -11.98
N LEU A 43 17.09 24.93 -12.59
CA LEU A 43 15.83 24.40 -12.02
C LEU A 43 16.09 23.79 -10.62
N LEU A 44 17.21 23.11 -10.42
CA LEU A 44 17.64 22.56 -9.14
C LEU A 44 17.78 23.65 -8.06
N LYS A 45 18.45 24.79 -8.37
CA LYS A 45 18.59 25.89 -7.40
C LYS A 45 17.26 26.54 -7.02
N ARG A 46 16.26 26.52 -7.93
CA ARG A 46 14.91 27.01 -7.63
C ARG A 46 14.17 26.07 -6.69
N ILE A 47 14.30 24.75 -6.90
CA ILE A 47 13.71 23.72 -6.01
C ILE A 47 14.38 23.79 -4.63
N GLU A 48 15.71 23.88 -4.54
CA GLU A 48 16.43 24.04 -3.29
C GLU A 48 15.96 25.27 -2.52
N ALA A 49 15.90 26.43 -3.18
CA ALA A 49 15.43 27.68 -2.55
C ALA A 49 13.98 27.59 -2.07
N TYR A 50 13.10 26.91 -2.81
CA TYR A 50 11.71 26.68 -2.40
C TYR A 50 11.63 25.78 -1.16
N LEU A 51 12.37 24.67 -1.13
CA LEU A 51 12.39 23.74 0.00
C LEU A 51 13.02 24.40 1.23
N ASP A 52 14.11 25.15 1.08
CA ASP A 52 14.73 25.89 2.18
C ASP A 52 13.79 26.94 2.77
N SER A 53 13.18 27.78 1.92
CA SER A 53 12.26 28.82 2.40
C SER A 53 11.05 28.23 3.10
N GLY A 54 10.49 27.12 2.57
CA GLY A 54 9.33 26.42 3.13
C GLY A 54 9.59 25.84 4.51
N ILE A 55 10.79 25.31 4.74
CA ILE A 55 11.15 24.66 6.00
C ILE A 55 11.66 25.67 7.03
N ILE A 56 12.53 26.60 6.65
CA ILE A 56 13.19 27.53 7.58
C ILE A 56 12.21 28.60 8.11
N ASN A 57 11.39 29.18 7.23
CA ASN A 57 10.53 30.32 7.59
C ASN A 57 9.16 29.91 8.16
N GLY A 58 8.88 28.62 8.22
CA GLY A 58 7.56 28.10 8.60
C GLY A 58 7.40 27.68 10.05
N VAL A 59 8.48 27.65 10.86
CA VAL A 59 8.52 27.03 12.19
C VAL A 59 8.92 28.01 13.30
N ASP A 60 8.46 27.75 14.53
CA ASP A 60 8.89 28.42 15.76
C ASP A 60 10.13 27.73 16.29
N SER A 61 11.26 28.45 16.34
CA SER A 61 12.56 27.94 16.75
C SER A 61 12.61 27.41 18.21
N ASN A 62 11.64 27.80 19.05
CA ASN A 62 11.50 27.26 20.41
C ASN A 62 10.93 25.83 20.41
N TYR A 63 10.24 25.42 19.34
CA TYR A 63 9.59 24.13 19.22
C TYR A 63 10.25 23.23 18.18
N VAL A 64 10.76 23.79 17.09
CA VAL A 64 11.30 23.03 15.95
C VAL A 64 12.60 23.67 15.48
N THR A 65 13.62 22.87 15.28
CA THR A 65 14.88 23.33 14.68
C THR A 65 15.18 22.59 13.38
N VAL A 66 15.84 23.27 12.46
CA VAL A 66 16.21 22.74 11.14
C VAL A 66 17.72 22.41 11.16
N PRO A 67 18.11 21.17 10.85
CA PRO A 67 19.52 20.81 10.75
C PRO A 67 20.26 21.68 9.74
N LYS A 68 21.50 22.07 10.07
CA LYS A 68 22.33 22.89 9.17
C LYS A 68 22.66 22.17 7.86
N LYS A 69 22.84 20.86 7.92
CA LYS A 69 23.17 20.00 6.78
C LYS A 69 21.88 19.56 6.07
N PRO A 70 21.64 19.98 4.81
CA PRO A 70 20.36 19.76 4.15
C PRO A 70 20.25 18.42 3.43
N TRP A 71 21.35 17.86 2.97
CA TRP A 71 21.40 16.56 2.29
C TRP A 71 21.41 15.41 3.28
N ALA A 72 20.75 14.35 2.95
CA ALA A 72 20.74 13.13 3.76
C ALA A 72 20.69 11.88 2.89
N VAL A 73 21.36 10.83 3.38
CA VAL A 73 21.29 9.46 2.83
C VAL A 73 20.95 8.53 3.97
N ALA A 74 20.06 7.57 3.70
CA ALA A 74 19.63 6.57 4.68
C ALA A 74 19.59 5.17 4.09
N LEU A 75 19.99 4.21 4.88
CA LEU A 75 19.63 2.80 4.71
C LEU A 75 18.20 2.62 5.26
N LYS A 76 17.33 1.98 4.49
CA LYS A 76 15.95 1.69 4.89
C LYS A 76 15.68 0.19 4.80
N SER A 77 14.87 -0.29 5.73
CA SER A 77 14.29 -1.63 5.69
C SER A 77 12.79 -1.49 5.85
N ASP A 78 12.04 -2.07 4.95
CA ASP A 78 10.57 -2.08 4.96
C ASP A 78 10.07 -3.50 5.16
N MET A 79 9.03 -3.67 5.97
CA MET A 79 8.31 -4.92 6.18
C MET A 79 6.82 -4.66 5.93
N ASP A 80 6.25 -5.34 4.96
CA ASP A 80 4.82 -5.27 4.64
C ASP A 80 4.16 -6.63 4.96
N MET A 81 3.12 -6.60 5.80
CA MET A 81 2.31 -7.76 6.16
C MET A 81 0.89 -7.56 5.65
N LEU A 82 0.41 -8.50 4.88
CA LEU A 82 -0.87 -8.48 4.21
C LEU A 82 -1.78 -9.58 4.76
N ASN A 83 -3.05 -9.28 4.95
CA ASN A 83 -4.08 -10.26 5.27
C ASN A 83 -5.33 -9.91 4.47
N LEU A 84 -5.72 -10.77 3.54
CA LEU A 84 -6.91 -10.63 2.73
C LEU A 84 -7.89 -11.74 3.13
N ASN A 85 -9.06 -11.34 3.62
CA ASN A 85 -10.17 -12.25 3.89
C ASN A 85 -11.28 -11.96 2.89
N VAL A 86 -11.75 -13.00 2.23
CA VAL A 86 -12.91 -12.98 1.35
C VAL A 86 -13.95 -13.93 1.95
N SER A 87 -15.16 -13.46 2.16
CA SER A 87 -16.28 -14.31 2.57
C SER A 87 -17.44 -14.12 1.61
N SER A 88 -18.02 -15.21 1.16
CA SER A 88 -19.25 -15.23 0.37
C SER A 88 -20.33 -15.99 1.11
N TYR A 89 -21.56 -15.55 0.95
CA TYR A 89 -22.75 -16.21 1.44
C TYR A 89 -23.62 -16.56 0.25
N ASP A 90 -24.03 -17.80 0.18
CA ASP A 90 -24.96 -18.30 -0.84
C ASP A 90 -26.09 -19.04 -0.15
N TYR A 91 -27.32 -18.90 -0.66
CA TYR A 91 -28.48 -19.54 -0.13
C TYR A 91 -29.25 -20.21 -1.27
N ASP A 92 -29.45 -21.51 -1.13
CA ASP A 92 -30.17 -22.31 -2.08
C ASP A 92 -31.62 -22.47 -1.57
N ASP A 93 -32.58 -21.81 -2.25
CA ASP A 93 -34.00 -21.84 -1.90
C ASP A 93 -34.64 -23.22 -2.10
N ASP A 94 -34.14 -24.01 -3.06
CA ASP A 94 -34.73 -25.33 -3.40
C ASP A 94 -34.39 -26.38 -2.32
N TYR A 95 -33.21 -26.28 -1.74
CA TYR A 95 -32.71 -27.21 -0.71
C TYR A 95 -32.75 -26.63 0.69
N ASN A 96 -33.05 -25.32 0.84
CA ASN A 96 -33.04 -24.60 2.11
C ASN A 96 -31.68 -24.70 2.85
N ILE A 97 -30.60 -24.61 2.07
CA ILE A 97 -29.21 -24.74 2.56
C ILE A 97 -28.52 -23.40 2.42
N SER A 98 -27.82 -22.94 3.49
CA SER A 98 -26.93 -21.78 3.43
C SER A 98 -25.48 -22.23 3.39
N LEU A 99 -24.72 -21.71 2.44
CA LEU A 99 -23.29 -21.96 2.28
C LEU A 99 -22.51 -20.67 2.59
N THR A 100 -21.64 -20.71 3.59
CA THR A 100 -20.68 -19.61 3.86
C THR A 100 -19.27 -20.06 3.51
N ASN A 101 -18.69 -19.45 2.50
CA ASN A 101 -17.30 -19.70 2.12
C ASN A 101 -16.42 -18.57 2.66
N LYS A 102 -15.34 -18.91 3.36
CA LYS A 102 -14.35 -17.95 3.87
C LYS A 102 -12.97 -18.35 3.37
N ILE A 103 -12.33 -17.46 2.61
CA ILE A 103 -10.98 -17.61 2.12
C ILE A 103 -10.11 -16.58 2.82
N ARG A 104 -9.05 -17.03 3.48
CA ARG A 104 -8.03 -16.16 4.07
C ARG A 104 -6.72 -16.35 3.31
N ILE A 105 -6.25 -15.27 2.69
CA ILE A 105 -4.96 -15.23 2.01
C ILE A 105 -4.02 -14.38 2.86
N LYS A 106 -3.01 -15.04 3.42
CA LYS A 106 -1.99 -14.39 4.27
C LYS A 106 -0.60 -14.68 3.69
N PRO A 107 -0.14 -13.82 2.76
CA PRO A 107 1.21 -13.96 2.20
C PRO A 107 2.29 -13.89 3.27
N PRO A 108 3.47 -14.47 3.04
CA PRO A 108 4.63 -14.25 3.89
C PRO A 108 4.97 -12.74 3.99
N VAL A 109 5.62 -12.36 5.09
CA VAL A 109 6.06 -10.98 5.29
C VAL A 109 7.00 -10.58 4.16
N ASN A 110 6.64 -9.51 3.43
CA ASN A 110 7.51 -8.94 2.42
C ASN A 110 8.52 -8.00 3.08
N ALA A 111 9.74 -8.48 3.30
CA ALA A 111 10.85 -7.68 3.77
C ALA A 111 11.63 -7.11 2.58
N SER A 112 12.09 -5.87 2.70
CA SER A 112 12.96 -5.22 1.70
C SER A 112 14.03 -4.37 2.35
N ILE A 113 15.14 -4.17 1.64
CA ILE A 113 16.25 -3.32 2.07
C ILE A 113 16.66 -2.40 0.91
N GLY A 114 17.00 -1.16 1.22
CA GLY A 114 17.32 -0.18 0.19
C GLY A 114 17.93 1.10 0.71
N LEU A 115 18.13 2.03 -0.21
CA LEU A 115 18.71 3.34 0.04
C LEU A 115 17.70 4.44 -0.24
N TRP A 116 17.80 5.49 0.53
CA TRP A 116 17.06 6.73 0.33
C TRP A 116 18.04 7.89 0.31
N ALA A 117 17.81 8.85 -0.59
CA ALA A 117 18.57 10.10 -0.66
C ALA A 117 17.61 11.27 -0.84
N GLY A 118 17.92 12.41 -0.18
CA GLY A 118 17.06 13.57 -0.27
C GLY A 118 17.67 14.86 0.24
N TYR A 119 16.97 15.95 -0.04
CA TYR A 119 17.27 17.31 0.36
C TYR A 119 16.14 17.83 1.25
N ARG A 120 16.46 18.27 2.47
CA ARG A 120 15.46 18.78 3.43
C ARG A 120 14.27 17.84 3.67
N GLY A 121 14.49 16.53 3.62
CA GLY A 121 13.46 15.51 3.81
C GLY A 121 12.64 15.18 2.55
N SER A 122 12.75 15.97 1.50
CA SER A 122 12.19 15.63 0.20
C SER A 122 13.21 14.81 -0.60
N GLY A 123 12.79 13.68 -1.14
CA GLY A 123 13.74 12.78 -1.80
C GLY A 123 13.09 11.53 -2.34
N PHE A 124 13.92 10.59 -2.74
CA PHE A 124 13.50 9.31 -3.28
C PHE A 124 14.26 8.16 -2.64
N GLY A 125 13.65 7.00 -2.64
CA GLY A 125 14.24 5.77 -2.14
C GLY A 125 13.94 4.60 -3.08
N TYR A 126 14.85 3.65 -3.11
CA TYR A 126 14.71 2.40 -3.82
C TYR A 126 15.15 1.25 -2.93
N SER A 127 14.31 0.23 -2.80
CA SER A 127 14.57 -0.96 -2.00
C SER A 127 14.30 -2.22 -2.81
N LEU A 128 15.08 -3.26 -2.59
CA LEU A 128 14.88 -4.58 -3.16
C LEU A 128 14.17 -5.46 -2.14
N SER A 129 13.17 -6.19 -2.60
CA SER A 129 12.50 -7.21 -1.78
C SER A 129 13.44 -8.38 -1.55
N LEU A 130 13.42 -8.89 -0.32
CA LEU A 130 14.13 -10.11 0.10
C LEU A 130 13.28 -11.37 -0.07
N SER A 131 12.09 -11.24 -0.68
CA SER A 131 11.24 -12.41 -0.97
C SER A 131 11.85 -13.31 -2.05
N ASP A 132 11.55 -14.61 -2.00
CA ASP A 132 12.13 -15.66 -2.87
C ASP A 132 12.01 -15.38 -4.37
N ASN A 133 10.97 -14.65 -4.78
CA ASN A 133 10.71 -14.34 -6.19
C ASN A 133 11.04 -12.88 -6.56
N GLY A 134 11.80 -12.18 -5.69
CA GLY A 134 12.23 -10.82 -5.91
C GLY A 134 11.12 -9.78 -5.81
N GLY A 135 11.48 -8.54 -6.09
CA GLY A 135 10.59 -7.39 -6.08
C GLY A 135 11.33 -6.10 -5.76
N PHE A 136 10.59 -5.00 -5.78
CA PHE A 136 11.14 -3.69 -5.46
C PHE A 136 10.12 -2.78 -4.79
N ASN A 137 10.62 -1.80 -4.05
CA ASN A 137 9.87 -0.65 -3.57
C ASN A 137 10.56 0.62 -4.07
N PHE A 138 9.80 1.50 -4.69
CA PHE A 138 10.22 2.86 -5.01
C PHE A 138 9.36 3.83 -4.22
N GLY A 139 9.99 4.79 -3.56
CA GLY A 139 9.33 5.84 -2.80
C GLY A 139 9.81 7.22 -3.20
N LEU A 140 8.89 8.17 -3.28
CA LEU A 140 9.18 9.58 -3.42
C LEU A 140 8.40 10.31 -2.34
N ASN A 141 9.07 11.19 -1.63
CA ASN A 141 8.44 12.02 -0.62
C ASN A 141 8.78 13.49 -0.81
N MET A 142 7.80 14.32 -0.60
CA MET A 142 7.93 15.77 -0.55
C MET A 142 7.43 16.28 0.78
N VAL A 143 8.29 17.00 1.48
CA VAL A 143 8.06 17.35 2.88
C VAL A 143 8.27 18.82 3.11
N THR A 144 7.29 19.45 3.76
CA THR A 144 7.33 20.81 4.26
C THR A 144 6.70 20.85 5.66
N PRO A 145 6.86 21.91 6.45
CA PRO A 145 6.14 22.02 7.73
C PRO A 145 4.62 22.02 7.58
N ARG A 146 4.10 22.46 6.42
CA ARG A 146 2.67 22.61 6.17
C ARG A 146 2.04 21.36 5.59
N TYR A 147 2.75 20.66 4.70
CA TYR A 147 2.23 19.47 4.04
C TYR A 147 3.33 18.42 3.85
N VAL A 148 2.90 17.18 3.86
CA VAL A 148 3.71 16.00 3.57
C VAL A 148 3.00 15.23 2.47
N LEU A 149 3.72 14.88 1.41
CA LEU A 149 3.23 14.06 0.31
C LEU A 149 4.17 12.87 0.15
N ASN A 150 3.61 11.67 0.20
CA ASN A 150 4.34 10.42 -0.03
C ASN A 150 3.73 9.69 -1.22
N PHE A 151 4.59 9.19 -2.07
CA PHE A 151 4.27 8.31 -3.17
C PHE A 151 5.09 7.03 -3.04
N LYS A 152 4.45 5.88 -3.12
CA LYS A 152 5.13 4.57 -3.06
C LYS A 152 4.59 3.68 -4.17
N ILE A 153 5.50 3.06 -4.91
CA ILE A 153 5.21 1.92 -5.79
C ILE A 153 5.95 0.73 -5.24
N SER A 154 5.26 -0.39 -5.11
CA SER A 154 5.91 -1.65 -4.75
C SER A 154 5.42 -2.78 -5.65
N ARG A 155 6.30 -3.74 -5.89
CA ARG A 155 6.00 -4.99 -6.57
C ARG A 155 6.79 -6.09 -5.90
N PHE A 156 6.13 -7.18 -5.57
CA PHE A 156 6.76 -8.39 -5.07
C PHE A 156 5.95 -9.61 -5.49
N SER A 157 6.53 -10.77 -5.38
CA SER A 157 5.87 -12.02 -5.71
C SER A 157 6.27 -13.13 -4.73
N PHE A 158 5.38 -14.10 -4.55
CA PHE A 158 5.57 -15.22 -3.62
C PHE A 158 4.78 -16.43 -4.11
N ARG A 159 5.12 -17.62 -3.57
CA ARG A 159 4.46 -18.89 -3.91
C ARG A 159 3.68 -19.46 -2.73
N ASN A 160 4.14 -19.23 -1.51
CA ASN A 160 3.50 -19.77 -0.32
C ASN A 160 2.33 -18.86 0.12
N VAL A 161 1.13 -19.39 0.14
CA VAL A 161 -0.08 -18.71 0.58
C VAL A 161 -0.73 -19.57 1.66
N GLU A 162 -1.00 -18.98 2.83
CA GLU A 162 -1.89 -19.60 3.80
C GLU A 162 -3.32 -19.34 3.37
N SER A 163 -4.10 -20.38 3.12
CA SER A 163 -5.53 -20.29 2.83
C SER A 163 -6.33 -21.16 3.79
N SER A 164 -7.46 -20.68 4.25
CA SER A 164 -8.41 -21.46 5.02
C SER A 164 -9.79 -21.40 4.36
N TYR A 165 -10.47 -22.52 4.35
CA TYR A 165 -11.84 -22.65 3.87
C TYR A 165 -12.71 -23.06 5.05
N ILE A 166 -13.83 -22.38 5.23
CA ILE A 166 -14.86 -22.78 6.17
C ILE A 166 -16.13 -22.94 5.36
N PHE A 167 -16.61 -24.17 5.26
CA PHE A 167 -17.89 -24.48 4.68
C PHE A 167 -18.88 -24.72 5.83
N ASN A 168 -19.86 -23.84 5.99
CA ASN A 168 -20.95 -24.05 6.92
C ASN A 168 -22.19 -24.41 6.09
N LEU A 169 -22.60 -25.69 6.16
CA LEU A 169 -23.89 -26.17 5.66
C LEU A 169 -24.89 -26.08 6.82
N THR A 170 -25.85 -25.19 6.71
CA THR A 170 -26.91 -25.09 7.72
C THR A 170 -28.17 -25.68 7.11
N ASP A 171 -28.52 -26.89 7.49
CA ASP A 171 -29.83 -27.44 7.20
C ASP A 171 -30.84 -26.83 8.19
N VAL A 172 -31.85 -26.14 7.67
CA VAL A 172 -32.88 -25.46 8.49
C VAL A 172 -33.79 -26.46 9.22
N HIS A 173 -33.78 -27.75 8.85
CA HIS A 173 -34.61 -28.76 9.44
C HIS A 173 -33.96 -29.66 10.50
N GLU A 174 -32.65 -29.75 10.51
CA GLU A 174 -31.89 -30.42 11.58
C GLU A 174 -30.71 -29.52 12.01
N THR A 175 -30.66 -29.18 13.29
CA THR A 175 -29.59 -28.39 13.92
C THR A 175 -28.23 -29.14 13.95
N SER A 176 -27.77 -29.67 12.85
CA SER A 176 -26.44 -30.18 12.67
C SER A 176 -25.58 -29.12 12.00
N VAL A 177 -25.06 -28.19 12.81
CA VAL A 177 -23.93 -27.36 12.42
C VAL A 177 -22.72 -28.28 12.33
N VAL A 178 -22.30 -28.63 11.13
CA VAL A 178 -20.99 -29.23 10.93
C VAL A 178 -19.99 -28.07 11.06
N ASP A 179 -19.58 -27.81 12.30
CA ASP A 179 -18.49 -26.88 12.62
C ASP A 179 -17.20 -27.59 12.20
N LEU A 180 -16.81 -27.37 10.93
CA LEU A 180 -15.48 -27.80 10.49
C LEU A 180 -14.48 -26.84 11.11
N ASP A 181 -13.65 -27.31 12.00
CA ASP A 181 -12.53 -26.56 12.56
C ASP A 181 -11.75 -25.87 11.44
N GLU A 182 -11.41 -24.59 11.66
CA GLU A 182 -10.71 -23.76 10.70
C GLU A 182 -9.31 -24.35 10.43
N GLU A 183 -9.21 -25.22 9.45
CA GLU A 183 -7.95 -25.87 9.08
C GLU A 183 -7.18 -24.96 8.12
N PHE A 184 -6.03 -24.45 8.56
CA PHE A 184 -5.14 -23.66 7.72
C PHE A 184 -4.38 -24.57 6.77
N MET A 185 -4.68 -24.52 5.49
CA MET A 185 -3.89 -25.19 4.47
C MET A 185 -2.82 -24.25 3.91
N ASN A 186 -1.55 -24.66 4.00
CA ASN A 186 -0.49 -24.02 3.27
C ASN A 186 -0.57 -24.47 1.81
N MET A 187 -0.93 -23.56 0.93
CA MET A 187 -0.99 -23.82 -0.51
C MET A 187 0.28 -23.27 -1.18
N PHE A 188 0.98 -24.15 -1.88
CA PHE A 188 2.11 -23.77 -2.71
C PHE A 188 1.62 -23.52 -4.15
N LEU A 189 1.71 -22.26 -4.59
CA LEU A 189 1.33 -21.90 -5.95
C LEU A 189 2.40 -22.39 -6.95
N SER A 190 1.98 -23.13 -7.96
CA SER A 190 2.85 -23.60 -9.03
C SER A 190 3.48 -22.45 -9.83
N SER A 191 2.78 -21.33 -9.95
CA SER A 191 3.31 -20.06 -10.48
C SER A 191 3.20 -18.97 -9.43
N PRO A 192 4.23 -18.10 -9.23
CA PRO A 192 4.18 -17.06 -8.19
C PRO A 192 3.03 -16.09 -8.39
N MET A 193 2.29 -15.79 -7.31
CA MET A 193 1.37 -14.66 -7.26
C MET A 193 2.18 -13.35 -7.26
N LYS A 194 1.77 -12.40 -8.08
CA LYS A 194 2.40 -11.07 -8.17
C LYS A 194 1.50 -10.04 -7.51
N ILE A 195 2.04 -9.28 -6.57
CA ILE A 195 1.36 -8.14 -5.95
C ILE A 195 2.03 -6.85 -6.42
N GLY A 196 1.22 -5.94 -6.94
CA GLY A 196 1.61 -4.57 -7.28
C GLY A 196 0.81 -3.58 -6.45
N THR A 197 1.48 -2.60 -5.85
CA THR A 197 0.84 -1.56 -5.03
C THR A 197 1.29 -0.18 -5.49
N VAL A 198 0.34 0.74 -5.63
CA VAL A 198 0.60 2.18 -5.76
C VAL A 198 -0.11 2.89 -4.62
N MET A 199 0.60 3.75 -3.92
CA MET A 199 0.10 4.46 -2.77
C MET A 199 0.49 5.92 -2.80
N ILE A 200 -0.47 6.79 -2.55
CA ILE A 200 -0.30 8.23 -2.41
C ILE A 200 -0.92 8.65 -1.09
N ASP A 201 -0.13 9.26 -0.22
CA ASP A 201 -0.59 9.84 1.04
C ASP A 201 -0.24 11.32 1.07
N GLY A 202 -1.23 12.18 1.23
CA GLY A 202 -1.04 13.61 1.43
C GLY A 202 -1.58 14.05 2.80
N TYR A 203 -0.82 14.86 3.52
CA TYR A 203 -1.23 15.41 4.81
C TYR A 203 -1.03 16.92 4.85
N TRP A 204 -2.05 17.64 5.30
CA TRP A 204 -1.99 19.05 5.61
C TRP A 204 -1.94 19.25 7.11
N VAL A 205 -0.94 20.00 7.60
CA VAL A 205 -0.66 20.25 9.02
C VAL A 205 -1.12 21.66 9.40
N PHE A 206 -2.06 21.77 10.33
CA PHE A 206 -2.62 23.06 10.73
C PHE A 206 -1.70 23.83 11.69
N ASN A 207 -1.11 23.14 12.70
CA ASN A 207 -0.21 23.76 13.67
C ASN A 207 1.27 23.70 13.23
N ARG A 208 1.57 24.07 12.00
CA ARG A 208 2.90 24.00 11.39
C ARG A 208 4.02 24.74 12.13
N LYS A 209 3.66 25.75 12.94
CA LYS A 209 4.64 26.55 13.67
C LYS A 209 5.30 25.76 14.81
N ARG A 210 4.52 25.00 15.57
CA ARG A 210 4.98 24.30 16.77
C ARG A 210 5.12 22.80 16.60
N PHE A 211 4.36 22.22 15.68
CA PHE A 211 4.38 20.79 15.38
C PHE A 211 5.09 20.52 14.04
N SER A 212 5.94 19.52 14.03
CA SER A 212 6.63 19.06 12.80
C SER A 212 6.42 17.57 12.56
N MET A 213 5.62 17.23 11.55
CA MET A 213 5.49 15.86 11.07
C MET A 213 6.82 15.31 10.51
N PRO A 214 7.62 16.12 9.77
CA PRO A 214 8.96 15.73 9.33
C PRO A 214 9.90 15.24 10.43
N ALA A 215 9.80 15.80 11.64
CA ALA A 215 10.66 15.39 12.76
C ALA A 215 10.50 13.90 13.14
N ALA A 216 9.31 13.33 12.92
CA ALA A 216 9.00 11.95 13.24
C ALA A 216 9.28 10.98 12.09
N TYR A 217 9.03 11.39 10.82
CA TYR A 217 8.96 10.45 9.70
C TYR A 217 10.17 10.48 8.76
N ASP A 218 10.79 11.63 8.52
CA ASP A 218 11.96 11.77 7.63
C ASP A 218 13.17 12.46 8.30
N GLN A 219 12.98 12.94 9.53
CA GLN A 219 14.00 13.57 10.38
C GLN A 219 14.68 14.80 9.73
N SER A 220 14.02 15.46 8.76
CA SER A 220 14.52 16.69 8.13
C SER A 220 14.47 17.91 9.05
N THR A 221 13.67 17.81 10.12
CA THR A 221 13.62 18.76 11.23
C THR A 221 13.80 18.02 12.55
N ILE A 222 14.01 18.77 13.64
CA ILE A 222 14.11 18.22 15.00
C ILE A 222 13.09 18.92 15.86
N GLN A 223 12.16 18.16 16.45
CA GLN A 223 11.22 18.66 17.44
C GLN A 223 11.94 18.83 18.77
N LEU A 224 11.86 20.01 19.37
CA LEU A 224 12.52 20.36 20.64
C LEU A 224 11.59 20.23 21.84
N ARG A 225 10.28 20.48 21.67
CA ARG A 225 9.24 20.42 22.68
C ARG A 225 8.05 19.66 22.14
N SER A 226 7.36 18.95 23.02
CA SER A 226 6.15 18.22 22.64
C SER A 226 5.09 19.18 22.09
N ALA A 227 4.43 18.78 21.03
CA ALA A 227 3.37 19.55 20.39
C ALA A 227 2.47 18.63 19.57
N GLY A 228 1.23 19.06 19.34
CA GLY A 228 0.29 18.36 18.48
C GLY A 228 -0.30 19.26 17.41
N SER A 229 -0.98 18.64 16.47
CA SER A 229 -1.67 19.31 15.36
C SER A 229 -2.90 18.54 14.94
N VAL A 230 -3.95 19.27 14.58
CA VAL A 230 -4.96 18.72 13.66
C VAL A 230 -4.32 18.54 12.30
N ILE A 231 -4.68 17.48 11.61
CA ILE A 231 -4.24 17.17 10.25
C ILE A 231 -5.45 16.83 9.38
N ALA A 232 -5.41 17.26 8.12
CA ALA A 232 -6.28 16.74 7.07
C ALA A 232 -5.47 15.82 6.16
N GLY A 233 -6.07 14.74 5.69
CA GLY A 233 -5.42 13.74 4.86
C GLY A 233 -6.18 13.44 3.59
N LEU A 234 -5.44 13.18 2.51
CA LEU A 234 -5.92 12.64 1.25
C LEU A 234 -5.09 11.39 0.97
N MET A 235 -5.76 10.27 0.71
CA MET A 235 -5.09 9.01 0.47
C MET A 235 -5.65 8.33 -0.77
N TYR A 236 -4.77 7.79 -1.59
CA TYR A 236 -5.11 6.92 -2.69
C TYR A 236 -4.30 5.64 -2.59
N TYR A 237 -4.97 4.51 -2.76
CA TYR A 237 -4.40 3.19 -2.69
C TYR A 237 -4.90 2.35 -3.87
N TYR A 238 -3.97 1.82 -4.64
CA TYR A 238 -4.22 0.85 -5.68
C TYR A 238 -3.44 -0.41 -5.38
N GLN A 239 -4.10 -1.56 -5.48
CA GLN A 239 -3.45 -2.86 -5.32
C GLN A 239 -3.92 -3.83 -6.38
N LYS A 240 -2.96 -4.54 -6.98
CA LYS A 240 -3.17 -5.59 -7.97
C LYS A 240 -2.69 -6.91 -7.40
N TYR A 241 -3.55 -7.93 -7.42
CA TYR A 241 -3.23 -9.32 -7.15
C TYR A 241 -3.33 -10.07 -8.46
N ASP A 242 -2.23 -10.66 -8.92
CA ASP A 242 -2.14 -11.34 -10.22
C ASP A 242 -1.61 -12.75 -10.01
N TYR A 243 -2.50 -13.71 -10.05
CA TYR A 243 -2.23 -15.14 -9.98
C TYR A 243 -2.78 -15.87 -11.20
N ASN A 244 -3.07 -15.11 -12.27
CA ASN A 244 -3.57 -15.57 -13.55
C ASN A 244 -2.50 -16.42 -14.26
N ASN A 245 -2.47 -17.70 -13.92
CA ASN A 245 -1.62 -18.69 -14.56
C ASN A 245 -2.34 -20.04 -14.53
N PRO A 246 -2.44 -20.78 -15.67
CA PRO A 246 -3.10 -22.09 -15.71
C PRO A 246 -2.57 -23.07 -14.65
N LYS A 247 -1.27 -22.99 -14.31
CA LYS A 247 -0.67 -23.82 -13.27
C LYS A 247 -1.22 -23.57 -11.85
N ASN A 248 -1.94 -22.46 -11.64
CA ASN A 248 -2.59 -22.11 -10.39
C ASN A 248 -4.10 -22.41 -10.42
N PHE A 249 -4.56 -23.29 -11.34
CA PHE A 249 -5.99 -23.51 -11.58
C PHE A 249 -6.77 -23.88 -10.30
N LEU A 250 -6.20 -24.72 -9.43
CA LEU A 250 -6.84 -25.09 -8.16
C LEU A 250 -7.10 -23.85 -7.27
N PHE A 251 -6.14 -22.92 -7.20
CA PHE A 251 -6.33 -21.68 -6.45
C PHE A 251 -7.35 -20.76 -7.12
N ILE A 252 -7.39 -20.73 -8.45
CA ILE A 252 -8.34 -19.92 -9.23
C ILE A 252 -9.76 -20.45 -9.06
N ILE A 253 -9.98 -21.75 -9.12
CA ILE A 253 -11.29 -22.37 -8.82
C ILE A 253 -11.75 -21.98 -7.42
N ASN A 254 -10.87 -22.09 -6.44
CA ASN A 254 -11.19 -21.77 -5.05
C ASN A 254 -11.48 -20.28 -4.80
N THR A 255 -11.05 -19.40 -5.68
CA THR A 255 -11.35 -17.96 -5.65
C THR A 255 -12.47 -17.56 -6.61
N ASP A 256 -13.41 -18.46 -6.88
CA ASP A 256 -14.56 -18.25 -7.76
C ASP A 256 -14.13 -17.86 -9.19
N ASN A 257 -13.16 -18.61 -9.72
CA ASN A 257 -12.59 -18.41 -11.05
C ASN A 257 -11.93 -17.02 -11.28
N VAL A 258 -11.67 -16.28 -10.23
CA VAL A 258 -10.91 -15.03 -10.31
C VAL A 258 -9.42 -15.35 -10.42
N GLY A 259 -8.75 -14.87 -11.45
CA GLY A 259 -7.28 -14.98 -11.63
C GLY A 259 -6.54 -13.66 -11.46
N LEU A 260 -7.26 -12.54 -11.50
CA LEU A 260 -6.72 -11.19 -11.37
C LEU A 260 -7.69 -10.30 -10.62
N MET A 261 -7.22 -9.66 -9.55
CA MET A 261 -8.01 -8.70 -8.78
C MET A 261 -7.29 -7.36 -8.67
N LYS A 262 -8.03 -6.26 -8.87
CA LYS A 262 -7.55 -4.88 -8.74
C LYS A 262 -8.45 -4.14 -7.76
N ILE A 263 -7.85 -3.54 -6.74
CA ILE A 263 -8.53 -2.78 -5.69
C ILE A 263 -8.14 -1.31 -5.84
N TYR A 264 -9.13 -0.42 -5.83
CA TYR A 264 -8.96 1.03 -5.91
C TYR A 264 -9.65 1.67 -4.71
N GLN A 265 -8.90 2.41 -3.92
CA GLN A 265 -9.40 3.10 -2.74
C GLN A 265 -8.95 4.56 -2.74
N GLY A 266 -9.91 5.47 -2.56
CA GLY A 266 -9.65 6.89 -2.39
C GLY A 266 -10.35 7.39 -1.14
N SER A 267 -9.61 8.03 -0.23
CA SER A 267 -10.12 8.43 1.10
C SER A 267 -9.67 9.83 1.45
N ILE A 268 -10.53 10.54 2.16
CA ILE A 268 -10.22 11.81 2.83
C ILE A 268 -10.35 11.63 4.34
N GLY A 269 -9.57 12.35 5.11
CA GLY A 269 -9.61 12.23 6.57
C GLY A 269 -9.31 13.52 7.29
N LEU A 270 -9.80 13.59 8.53
CA LEU A 270 -9.45 14.63 9.48
C LEU A 270 -9.06 13.95 10.78
N GLY A 271 -7.91 14.32 11.34
CA GLY A 271 -7.40 13.64 12.52
C GLY A 271 -6.49 14.51 13.37
N TYR A 272 -5.89 13.86 14.34
CA TYR A 272 -4.95 14.48 15.26
C TYR A 272 -3.65 13.72 15.29
N THR A 273 -2.55 14.46 15.42
CA THR A 273 -1.21 13.93 15.58
C THR A 273 -0.48 14.63 16.72
N TYR A 274 0.35 13.88 17.45
CA TYR A 274 1.09 14.40 18.58
C TYR A 274 2.54 13.91 18.57
N ASN A 275 3.48 14.84 18.71
CA ASN A 275 4.90 14.56 18.94
C ASN A 275 5.19 14.70 20.44
N TRP A 276 5.49 13.59 21.07
CA TRP A 276 6.04 13.56 22.42
C TRP A 276 7.57 13.56 22.35
N VAL A 277 8.20 14.47 23.08
CA VAL A 277 9.66 14.63 23.14
C VAL A 277 10.13 14.27 24.56
N PRO A 278 10.40 12.97 24.84
CA PRO A 278 10.83 12.54 26.17
C PRO A 278 12.23 13.03 26.53
N VAL A 279 13.12 13.05 25.54
CA VAL A 279 14.51 13.55 25.67
C VAL A 279 14.90 14.32 24.41
N ARG A 280 15.89 15.19 24.52
CA ARG A 280 16.36 16.00 23.39
C ARG A 280 16.83 15.14 22.24
N GLY A 281 16.27 15.38 21.06
CA GLY A 281 16.56 14.62 19.82
C GLY A 281 15.70 13.40 19.61
N MET A 282 14.91 12.96 20.59
CA MET A 282 13.97 11.84 20.44
C MET A 282 12.54 12.36 20.23
N VAL A 283 11.83 11.75 19.32
CA VAL A 283 10.41 12.01 19.08
C VAL A 283 9.67 10.67 19.05
N VAL A 284 8.58 10.60 19.78
CA VAL A 284 7.56 9.56 19.67
C VAL A 284 6.31 10.23 19.12
N ASN A 285 5.86 9.79 17.96
CA ASN A 285 4.69 10.35 17.30
C ASN A 285 3.56 9.32 17.21
N ALA A 286 2.35 9.80 17.40
CA ALA A 286 1.14 9.04 17.11
C ALA A 286 0.21 9.87 16.22
N VAL A 287 -0.41 9.21 15.25
CA VAL A 287 -1.46 9.75 14.38
C VAL A 287 -2.70 8.88 14.53
N VAL A 288 -3.83 9.52 14.80
CA VAL A 288 -5.16 8.90 14.75
C VAL A 288 -6.02 9.74 13.82
N MET A 289 -6.47 9.14 12.72
CA MET A 289 -7.22 9.87 11.71
C MET A 289 -8.38 9.02 11.19
N PRO A 290 -9.62 9.29 11.61
CA PRO A 290 -10.81 8.84 10.93
C PRO A 290 -10.76 9.25 9.46
N VAL A 291 -11.10 8.32 8.57
CA VAL A 291 -11.06 8.51 7.12
C VAL A 291 -12.36 8.08 6.49
N LEU A 292 -12.88 8.89 5.60
CA LEU A 292 -14.04 8.58 4.79
C LEU A 292 -13.54 8.12 3.41
N THR A 293 -13.75 6.85 3.13
CA THR A 293 -13.43 6.24 1.84
C THR A 293 -14.58 6.53 0.88
N LEU A 294 -14.29 7.31 -0.16
CA LEU A 294 -15.24 7.75 -1.18
C LEU A 294 -15.14 6.92 -2.47
N LEU A 295 -13.92 6.54 -2.84
CA LEU A 295 -13.64 5.61 -3.93
C LEU A 295 -13.34 4.24 -3.31
N ASN A 296 -14.17 3.26 -3.63
CA ASN A 296 -14.04 1.90 -3.10
C ASN A 296 -14.49 0.91 -4.17
N ASN A 297 -13.58 0.58 -5.09
CA ASN A 297 -13.90 -0.22 -6.26
C ASN A 297 -12.99 -1.45 -6.32
N ILE A 298 -13.58 -2.56 -6.72
CA ILE A 298 -12.88 -3.80 -7.02
C ILE A 298 -13.16 -4.16 -8.46
N LYS A 299 -12.11 -4.53 -9.19
CA LYS A 299 -12.21 -5.13 -10.51
C LYS A 299 -11.63 -6.54 -10.45
N ALA A 300 -12.48 -7.54 -10.72
CA ALA A 300 -12.11 -8.94 -10.80
C ALA A 300 -12.13 -9.39 -12.25
N SER A 301 -11.14 -10.15 -12.67
CA SER A 301 -11.11 -10.80 -13.99
C SER A 301 -11.32 -12.29 -13.78
N ARG A 302 -12.39 -12.84 -14.37
CA ARG A 302 -12.75 -14.25 -14.29
C ARG A 302 -12.22 -15.04 -15.49
N TYR A 303 -11.92 -16.29 -15.24
CA TYR A 303 -11.34 -17.21 -16.23
C TYR A 303 -12.08 -18.53 -16.20
N GLU A 304 -12.35 -19.07 -17.37
CA GLU A 304 -12.76 -20.45 -17.55
C GLU A 304 -11.53 -21.33 -17.59
N ILE A 305 -11.50 -22.39 -16.82
CA ILE A 305 -10.42 -23.37 -16.81
C ILE A 305 -10.79 -24.48 -17.76
N ILE A 306 -9.93 -24.73 -18.74
CA ILE A 306 -10.11 -25.77 -19.73
C ILE A 306 -9.12 -26.87 -19.43
N HIS A 307 -9.63 -28.01 -19.00
CA HIS A 307 -8.85 -29.21 -18.77
C HIS A 307 -8.61 -29.95 -20.10
N PRO A 308 -7.51 -30.68 -20.23
CA PRO A 308 -7.31 -31.55 -21.39
C PRO A 308 -8.34 -32.68 -21.41
N ASP A 309 -8.84 -33.02 -22.59
CA ASP A 309 -9.77 -34.13 -22.80
C ASP A 309 -9.09 -35.52 -22.78
N ASP A 310 -7.76 -35.57 -22.53
CA ASP A 310 -6.98 -36.80 -22.51
C ASP A 310 -6.85 -37.34 -21.07
N ASP A 311 -7.66 -38.37 -20.79
CA ASP A 311 -7.71 -39.05 -19.48
C ASP A 311 -6.42 -39.84 -19.17
N SER A 312 -5.52 -40.00 -20.15
CA SER A 312 -4.23 -40.66 -19.93
C SER A 312 -3.15 -39.75 -19.33
N LEU A 313 -3.42 -38.44 -19.29
CA LEU A 313 -2.51 -37.46 -18.69
C LEU A 313 -2.65 -37.47 -17.16
N ASP A 314 -1.52 -37.55 -16.49
CA ASP A 314 -1.48 -37.50 -15.03
C ASP A 314 -0.53 -36.39 -14.52
N GLY A 315 -0.72 -36.02 -13.27
CA GLY A 315 0.20 -35.17 -12.53
C GLY A 315 0.65 -33.90 -13.28
N TYR A 316 1.94 -33.83 -13.58
CA TYR A 316 2.57 -32.65 -14.20
C TYR A 316 2.07 -32.39 -15.64
N ASP A 317 1.82 -33.45 -16.42
CA ASP A 317 1.40 -33.34 -17.81
C ASP A 317 -0.02 -32.79 -17.89
N TYR A 318 -0.93 -33.23 -17.02
CA TYR A 318 -2.27 -32.69 -16.88
C TYR A 318 -2.26 -31.21 -16.55
N ILE A 319 -1.44 -30.78 -15.52
CA ILE A 319 -1.32 -29.38 -15.15
C ILE A 319 -0.74 -28.54 -16.30
N SER A 320 0.20 -29.11 -17.06
CA SER A 320 0.86 -28.40 -18.17
C SER A 320 -0.06 -28.23 -19.37
N ALA A 321 -0.97 -29.15 -19.61
CA ALA A 321 -1.96 -29.12 -20.68
C ALA A 321 -3.22 -28.28 -20.34
N THR A 322 -3.45 -27.99 -19.05
CA THR A 322 -4.54 -27.12 -18.60
C THR A 322 -4.36 -25.69 -19.15
N THR A 323 -5.41 -25.15 -19.76
CA THR A 323 -5.43 -23.80 -20.32
C THR A 323 -6.51 -22.95 -19.66
N MET A 324 -6.51 -21.65 -19.94
CA MET A 324 -7.49 -20.72 -19.37
C MET A 324 -7.95 -19.71 -20.40
N ASN A 325 -9.27 -19.52 -20.49
CA ASN A 325 -9.88 -18.46 -21.27
C ASN A 325 -10.37 -17.33 -20.36
N HIS A 326 -10.14 -16.07 -20.75
CA HIS A 326 -10.68 -14.92 -20.06
C HIS A 326 -12.19 -14.80 -20.37
N LEU A 327 -13.04 -14.96 -19.35
CA LEU A 327 -14.51 -14.84 -19.47
C LEU A 327 -14.96 -13.39 -19.48
N GLY A 328 -14.34 -12.54 -18.66
CA GLY A 328 -14.70 -11.13 -18.55
C GLY A 328 -14.16 -10.45 -17.31
N ASP A 329 -14.43 -9.16 -17.24
CA ASP A 329 -14.07 -8.28 -16.13
C ASP A 329 -15.33 -7.81 -15.41
N GLU A 330 -15.44 -8.08 -14.13
CA GLU A 330 -16.51 -7.60 -13.26
C GLU A 330 -16.02 -6.40 -12.45
N ARG A 331 -16.89 -5.43 -12.23
CA ARG A 331 -16.62 -4.26 -11.40
C ARG A 331 -17.64 -4.17 -10.28
N HIS A 332 -17.12 -4.07 -9.05
CA HIS A 332 -17.94 -3.95 -7.85
C HIS A 332 -17.64 -2.63 -7.14
N TYR A 333 -18.69 -1.97 -6.67
CA TYR A 333 -18.62 -0.68 -5.99
C TYR A 333 -18.99 -0.90 -4.53
N GLY A 334 -18.01 -0.80 -3.63
CA GLY A 334 -18.20 -1.09 -2.21
C GLY A 334 -18.80 0.04 -1.37
N GLY A 335 -19.33 1.08 -2.03
CA GLY A 335 -19.96 2.21 -1.33
C GLY A 335 -19.00 3.07 -0.51
N VAL A 336 -19.58 4.04 0.21
CA VAL A 336 -18.84 4.95 1.12
C VAL A 336 -18.63 4.23 2.45
N ARG A 337 -17.41 4.30 3.00
CA ARG A 337 -17.02 3.64 4.27
C ARG A 337 -16.26 4.57 5.19
N LEU A 338 -16.45 4.36 6.48
CA LEU A 338 -15.67 5.02 7.53
C LEU A 338 -14.64 4.04 8.07
N ASP A 339 -13.37 4.44 8.03
CA ASP A 339 -12.22 3.68 8.51
C ASP A 339 -11.35 4.53 9.44
N VAL A 340 -10.28 3.95 10.00
CA VAL A 340 -9.31 4.68 10.83
C VAL A 340 -7.90 4.40 10.33
N ASN A 341 -7.16 5.46 10.02
CA ASN A 341 -5.74 5.40 9.73
C ASN A 341 -4.92 5.65 11.00
N LEU A 342 -4.10 4.67 11.38
CA LEU A 342 -3.22 4.73 12.54
C LEU A 342 -1.77 4.70 12.07
N LYS A 343 -0.97 5.68 12.57
CA LYS A 343 0.48 5.70 12.37
C LYS A 343 1.18 5.93 13.71
N LEU A 344 2.32 5.25 13.87
CA LEU A 344 3.24 5.46 14.97
C LEU A 344 4.64 5.69 14.42
N ALA A 345 5.42 6.53 15.07
CA ALA A 345 6.81 6.73 14.71
C ALA A 345 7.66 6.98 15.95
N ILE A 346 8.88 6.45 15.94
CA ILE A 346 9.91 6.75 16.91
C ILE A 346 11.12 7.21 16.11
N SER A 347 11.64 8.38 16.41
CA SER A 347 12.86 8.89 15.78
C SER A 347 13.85 9.40 16.81
N TYR A 348 15.13 9.27 16.50
CA TYR A 348 16.22 9.78 17.33
C TYR A 348 17.28 10.45 16.48
N ASN A 349 17.64 11.66 16.84
CA ASN A 349 18.63 12.49 16.16
C ASN A 349 19.89 12.63 17.02
N LEU A 350 21.03 12.16 16.50
CA LEU A 350 22.34 12.22 17.14
C LEU A 350 23.33 12.94 16.23
N LYS A 351 23.53 14.25 16.46
CA LYS A 351 24.40 15.11 15.61
C LYS A 351 23.99 15.00 14.13
N ASN A 352 24.82 14.37 13.30
CA ASN A 352 24.57 14.18 11.87
C ASN A 352 23.84 12.86 11.55
N TRP A 353 23.77 11.95 12.50
CA TRP A 353 23.07 10.67 12.34
C TRP A 353 21.62 10.78 12.80
N TYR A 354 20.77 9.97 12.23
CA TYR A 354 19.40 9.81 12.69
C TYR A 354 18.95 8.36 12.53
N PHE A 355 18.01 8.00 13.37
CA PHE A 355 17.38 6.68 13.43
C PHE A 355 15.88 6.88 13.43
N GLY A 356 15.16 6.04 12.72
CA GLY A 356 13.70 6.10 12.69
C GLY A 356 13.10 4.72 12.56
N VAL A 357 11.99 4.50 13.27
CA VAL A 357 11.09 3.36 13.08
C VAL A 357 9.68 3.91 12.96
N THR A 358 8.96 3.48 11.93
CA THR A 358 7.57 3.88 11.71
C THR A 358 6.71 2.66 11.48
N GLY A 359 5.51 2.68 12.04
CA GLY A 359 4.50 1.67 11.84
C GLY A 359 3.21 2.29 11.34
N GLN A 360 2.52 1.63 10.42
CA GLN A 360 1.21 2.03 9.93
C GLN A 360 0.31 0.82 9.79
N ARG A 361 -0.96 0.98 10.20
CA ARG A 361 -2.02 0.02 9.92
C ARG A 361 -3.04 0.66 9.00
N ARG A 362 -3.37 -0.05 7.92
CA ARG A 362 -4.48 0.27 7.03
C ARG A 362 -5.47 -0.87 7.04
N HIS A 363 -6.73 -0.52 7.07
CA HIS A 363 -7.83 -1.46 6.94
C HIS A 363 -8.69 -1.04 5.76
N PHE A 364 -9.13 -2.02 4.98
CA PHE A 364 -10.02 -1.85 3.85
C PHE A 364 -11.13 -2.90 3.97
N ARG A 365 -12.36 -2.46 3.82
CA ARG A 365 -13.53 -3.35 3.73
C ARG A 365 -14.37 -2.95 2.54
N SER A 366 -14.75 -3.92 1.74
CA SER A 366 -15.72 -3.76 0.66
C SER A 366 -16.78 -4.85 0.78
N GLU A 367 -18.02 -4.49 0.57
CA GLU A 367 -19.17 -5.40 0.54
C GLU A 367 -19.90 -5.17 -0.76
N PHE A 368 -20.16 -6.24 -1.48
CA PHE A 368 -20.90 -6.21 -2.73
C PHE A 368 -21.64 -7.53 -2.86
N ASN A 369 -22.98 -7.42 -3.11
CA ASN A 369 -23.87 -8.58 -3.05
C ASN A 369 -23.61 -9.38 -1.77
N ASP A 370 -23.40 -10.67 -1.88
CA ASP A 370 -23.16 -11.58 -0.77
C ASP A 370 -21.68 -11.81 -0.46
N ILE A 371 -20.80 -10.98 -1.08
CA ILE A 371 -19.35 -11.07 -0.88
C ILE A 371 -18.86 -9.92 0.00
N THR A 372 -18.13 -10.27 1.08
CA THR A 372 -17.40 -9.33 1.92
C THR A 372 -15.91 -9.54 1.74
N LEU A 373 -15.18 -8.46 1.37
CA LEU A 373 -13.74 -8.45 1.27
C LEU A 373 -13.16 -7.55 2.35
N LYS A 374 -12.25 -8.09 3.17
CA LYS A 374 -11.51 -7.37 4.21
C LYS A 374 -10.02 -7.50 3.96
N LEU A 375 -9.37 -6.38 3.73
CA LEU A 375 -7.92 -6.29 3.55
C LEU A 375 -7.31 -5.51 4.71
N THR A 376 -6.38 -6.11 5.41
CA THR A 376 -5.58 -5.44 6.43
C THR A 376 -4.12 -5.45 6.02
N ASN A 377 -3.52 -4.27 5.97
CA ASN A 377 -2.11 -4.10 5.68
C ASN A 377 -1.42 -3.42 6.87
N TRP A 378 -0.36 -4.06 7.37
CA TRP A 378 0.58 -3.51 8.33
C TRP A 378 1.89 -3.25 7.62
N SER A 379 2.44 -2.07 7.81
CA SER A 379 3.78 -1.75 7.33
C SER A 379 4.64 -1.24 8.48
N VAL A 380 5.87 -1.74 8.56
CA VAL A 380 6.89 -1.27 9.49
C VAL A 380 8.11 -0.89 8.68
N ASN A 381 8.63 0.31 8.92
CA ASN A 381 9.84 0.80 8.25
C ASN A 381 10.85 1.18 9.31
N ALA A 382 12.10 0.76 9.12
CA ALA A 382 13.24 1.18 9.91
C ALA A 382 14.25 1.92 9.03
N SER A 383 14.89 2.93 9.58
CA SER A 383 15.87 3.73 8.84
C SER A 383 17.03 4.16 9.72
N VAL A 384 18.22 4.16 9.13
CA VAL A 384 19.44 4.75 9.69
C VAL A 384 20.03 5.67 8.64
N GLY A 385 20.21 6.94 8.96
CA GLY A 385 20.67 7.93 7.99
C GLY A 385 21.70 8.89 8.54
N ARG A 386 22.39 9.54 7.61
CA ARG A 386 23.41 10.56 7.90
C ARG A 386 23.15 11.81 7.05
N ARG A 387 23.34 12.97 7.67
CA ARG A 387 23.24 14.29 7.01
C ARG A 387 24.62 14.82 6.64
N PHE A 388 24.68 15.52 5.51
CA PHE A 388 25.87 16.10 4.93
C PHE A 388 25.74 17.61 4.71
#